data_d7639d78208d0e51d6e486d63b08a290
#
_entry.id   d7639d78208d0e51d6e486d63b08a290
#
_cell.length_a   1.000
_cell.length_b   1.000
_cell.length_c   1.000
_cell.angle_alpha   90.00
_cell.angle_beta   90.00
_cell.angle_gamma   90.00
#
_symmetry.space_group_name_H-M   'P 1'
#
loop_
_entity.id
_entity.type
_entity.pdbx_description
1 polymer ?
#
loop_
_entity_poly.entity_id
_entity_poly.type
_entity_poly.pdbx_seq_one_letter_code
_entity_poly.pdbx_strand_id
1 'polypeptide(L)'
;PAEGVWVQVESRYQDELPAFLRQCRGSLPVMRAALSERRFPDLATLAQSLHDRAERYGMQDLARQVRDVQRAAIRNDDERARRAIRAMLELIEELRIEWV
;
A
#
# COMPACT_ATOMS: atom_id res chain seq x y z
N PRO A 1 -12.43 -1.37 22.90
CA PRO A 1 -11.02 -1.22 22.59
C PRO A 1 -10.84 -1.01 21.10
N ALA A 2 -9.91 -0.16 20.81
CA ALA A 2 -9.61 0.14 19.43
C ALA A 2 -8.75 -0.97 18.87
N GLU A 3 -9.37 -1.89 18.16
CA GLU A 3 -8.63 -2.88 17.40
C GLU A 3 -8.24 -2.27 16.07
N GLY A 4 -7.07 -2.65 15.56
CA GLY A 4 -6.57 -2.17 14.31
C GLY A 4 -5.35 -1.29 14.48
N VAL A 5 -4.92 -0.73 13.36
CA VAL A 5 -3.76 0.15 13.30
C VAL A 5 -4.23 1.59 13.17
N TRP A 6 -3.99 2.39 14.21
CA TRP A 6 -4.37 3.80 14.23
C TRP A 6 -3.27 4.64 13.61
N VAL A 7 -3.65 5.46 12.64
CA VAL A 7 -2.73 6.36 11.94
C VAL A 7 -3.24 7.79 12.05
N GLN A 8 -2.38 8.69 12.51
CA GLN A 8 -2.69 10.10 12.56
C GLN A 8 -2.42 10.73 11.20
N VAL A 9 -3.43 11.40 10.65
CA VAL A 9 -3.32 12.09 9.37
C VAL A 9 -3.81 13.52 9.54
N GLU A 10 -3.07 14.46 8.97
CA GLU A 10 -3.45 15.87 9.04
C GLU A 10 -4.83 16.10 8.41
N SER A 11 -5.66 16.89 9.09
CA SER A 11 -7.03 17.16 8.67
C SER A 11 -7.13 17.78 7.28
N ARG A 12 -6.08 18.45 6.81
CA ARG A 12 -6.08 19.05 5.47
C ARG A 12 -6.23 18.00 4.36
N TYR A 13 -6.01 16.72 4.66
CA TYR A 13 -6.12 15.63 3.68
C TYR A 13 -7.45 14.90 3.74
N GLN A 14 -8.42 15.39 4.51
CA GLN A 14 -9.71 14.71 4.69
C GLN A 14 -10.45 14.47 3.37
N ASP A 15 -10.32 15.38 2.42
CA ASP A 15 -11.02 15.27 1.14
C ASP A 15 -10.33 14.29 0.19
N GLU A 16 -9.00 14.11 0.32
CA GLU A 16 -8.20 13.31 -0.59
C GLU A 16 -8.02 11.86 -0.12
N LEU A 17 -7.86 11.67 1.18
CA LEU A 17 -7.43 10.37 1.71
C LEU A 17 -8.39 9.23 1.42
N PRO A 18 -9.72 9.40 1.52
CA PRO A 18 -10.62 8.27 1.21
C PRO A 18 -10.46 7.74 -0.21
N ALA A 19 -10.28 8.63 -1.18
CA ALA A 19 -10.06 8.21 -2.57
C ALA A 19 -8.74 7.46 -2.72
N PHE A 20 -7.69 7.91 -2.03
CA PHE A 20 -6.40 7.22 -2.05
C PHE A 20 -6.52 5.80 -1.45
N LEU A 21 -7.21 5.65 -0.32
CA LEU A 21 -7.39 4.33 0.29
C LEU A 21 -8.20 3.39 -0.61
N ARG A 22 -9.24 3.92 -1.29
CA ARG A 22 -9.97 3.13 -2.28
C ARG A 22 -9.05 2.69 -3.43
N GLN A 23 -8.17 3.59 -3.87
CA GLN A 23 -7.20 3.26 -4.91
C GLN A 23 -6.24 2.16 -4.45
N CYS A 24 -5.77 2.22 -3.21
CA CYS A 24 -4.92 1.18 -2.65
C CYS A 24 -5.62 -0.18 -2.68
N ARG A 25 -6.89 -0.23 -2.23
CA ARG A 25 -7.66 -1.46 -2.26
C ARG A 25 -7.87 -1.97 -3.69
N GLY A 26 -8.18 -1.08 -4.61
CA GLY A 26 -8.37 -1.43 -6.02
C GLY A 26 -7.09 -1.89 -6.69
N SER A 27 -5.94 -1.48 -6.17
CA SER A 27 -4.65 -1.88 -6.72
C SER A 27 -4.25 -3.31 -6.35
N LEU A 28 -4.82 -3.85 -5.27
CA LEU A 28 -4.44 -5.19 -4.81
C LEU A 28 -4.69 -6.29 -5.85
N PRO A 29 -5.87 -6.38 -6.48
CA PRO A 29 -6.07 -7.35 -7.55
C PRO A 29 -5.14 -7.13 -8.73
N VAL A 30 -4.86 -5.87 -9.07
CA VAL A 30 -3.95 -5.54 -10.17
C VAL A 30 -2.53 -6.00 -9.84
N MET A 31 -2.09 -5.79 -8.60
CA MET A 31 -0.78 -6.26 -8.13
C MET A 31 -0.68 -7.79 -8.20
N ARG A 32 -1.73 -8.48 -7.76
CA ARG A 32 -1.76 -9.94 -7.80
C ARG A 32 -1.70 -10.47 -9.23
N ALA A 33 -2.42 -9.82 -10.15
CA ALA A 33 -2.40 -10.20 -11.56
C ALA A 33 -1.01 -9.98 -12.15
N ALA A 34 -0.40 -8.83 -11.88
CA ALA A 34 0.95 -8.54 -12.36
C ALA A 34 1.96 -9.58 -11.84
N LEU A 35 1.84 -9.94 -10.56
CA LEU A 35 2.71 -10.96 -9.98
C LEU A 35 2.51 -12.32 -10.62
N SER A 36 1.25 -12.75 -10.79
CA SER A 36 0.90 -14.03 -11.42
C SER A 36 1.41 -14.13 -12.84
N GLU A 37 1.37 -13.01 -13.57
CA GLU A 37 1.84 -12.95 -14.97
C GLU A 37 3.32 -12.59 -15.06
N ARG A 38 4.00 -12.48 -13.91
CA ARG A 38 5.42 -12.16 -13.79
C ARG A 38 5.79 -10.82 -14.44
N ARG A 39 4.87 -9.86 -14.40
CA ARG A 39 5.10 -8.50 -14.89
C ARG A 39 5.68 -7.65 -13.76
N PHE A 40 6.91 -8.00 -13.36
CA PHE A 40 7.58 -7.34 -12.24
C PHE A 40 7.83 -5.84 -12.43
N PRO A 41 8.22 -5.36 -13.63
CA PRO A 41 8.37 -3.91 -13.83
C PRO A 41 7.06 -3.15 -13.61
N ASP A 42 5.92 -3.70 -14.05
CA ASP A 42 4.62 -3.08 -13.84
C ASP A 42 4.27 -3.03 -12.36
N LEU A 43 4.53 -4.12 -11.65
CA LEU A 43 4.31 -4.18 -10.21
C LEU A 43 5.16 -3.14 -9.48
N ALA A 44 6.43 -3.02 -9.84
CA ALA A 44 7.34 -2.04 -9.24
C ALA A 44 6.87 -0.61 -9.47
N THR A 45 6.41 -0.30 -10.68
CA THR A 45 5.92 1.04 -11.03
C THR A 45 4.66 1.39 -10.25
N LEU A 46 3.72 0.47 -10.16
CA LEU A 46 2.49 0.68 -9.40
C LEU A 46 2.81 0.91 -7.91
N ALA A 47 3.68 0.08 -7.35
CA ALA A 47 4.08 0.21 -5.96
C ALA A 47 4.77 1.55 -5.69
N GLN A 48 5.64 2.01 -6.58
CA GLN A 48 6.31 3.31 -6.43
C GLN A 48 5.29 4.44 -6.35
N SER A 49 4.29 4.43 -7.22
CA SER A 49 3.26 5.46 -7.25
C SER A 49 2.48 5.50 -5.93
N LEU A 50 2.09 4.34 -5.42
CA LEU A 50 1.36 4.26 -4.14
C LEU A 50 2.24 4.66 -2.96
N HIS A 51 3.51 4.27 -2.99
CA HIS A 51 4.47 4.65 -1.95
C HIS A 51 4.61 6.16 -1.83
N ASP A 52 4.78 6.85 -2.96
CA ASP A 52 4.96 8.30 -2.95
C ASP A 52 3.75 9.01 -2.34
N ARG A 53 2.54 8.54 -2.65
CA ARG A 53 1.33 9.11 -2.10
C ARG A 53 1.14 8.80 -0.62
N ALA A 54 1.47 7.57 -0.20
CA ALA A 54 1.41 7.21 1.22
C ALA A 54 2.35 8.08 2.04
N GLU A 55 3.56 8.33 1.53
CA GLU A 55 4.51 9.24 2.16
C GLU A 55 3.95 10.65 2.29
N ARG A 56 3.30 11.13 1.24
CA ARG A 56 2.69 12.47 1.23
C ARG A 56 1.69 12.65 2.37
N TYR A 57 0.91 11.60 2.66
CA TYR A 57 -0.09 11.66 3.73
C TYR A 57 0.48 11.31 5.11
N GLY A 58 1.76 11.02 5.19
CA GLY A 58 2.41 10.65 6.45
C GLY A 58 2.06 9.25 6.92
N MET A 59 1.56 8.39 6.04
CA MET A 59 1.18 7.02 6.37
C MET A 59 2.38 6.10 6.25
N GLN A 60 3.27 6.16 7.25
CA GLN A 60 4.56 5.49 7.19
C GLN A 60 4.46 3.96 7.13
N ASP A 61 3.53 3.38 7.87
CA ASP A 61 3.38 1.92 7.85
C ASP A 61 2.93 1.42 6.48
N LEU A 62 1.97 2.14 5.86
CA LEU A 62 1.54 1.80 4.51
C LEU A 62 2.66 2.01 3.49
N ALA A 63 3.37 3.12 3.60
CA ALA A 63 4.50 3.40 2.72
C ALA A 63 5.55 2.29 2.80
N ARG A 64 5.83 1.79 4.01
CA ARG A 64 6.79 0.71 4.21
C ARG A 64 6.34 -0.58 3.54
N GLN A 65 5.07 -0.96 3.72
CA GLN A 65 4.55 -2.18 3.10
C GLN A 65 4.59 -2.10 1.57
N VAL A 66 4.20 -0.95 1.02
CA VAL A 66 4.24 -0.76 -0.42
C VAL A 66 5.67 -0.77 -0.95
N ARG A 67 6.61 -0.20 -0.19
CA ARG A 67 8.03 -0.25 -0.55
C ARG A 67 8.55 -1.69 -0.58
N ASP A 68 8.10 -2.53 0.34
CA ASP A 68 8.49 -3.93 0.34
C ASP A 68 8.02 -4.64 -0.94
N VAL A 69 6.81 -4.31 -1.42
CA VAL A 69 6.32 -4.82 -2.70
C VAL A 69 7.25 -4.37 -3.84
N GLN A 70 7.59 -3.09 -3.85
CA GLN A 70 8.46 -2.52 -4.88
C GLN A 70 9.83 -3.20 -4.92
N ARG A 71 10.45 -3.34 -3.76
CA ARG A 71 11.78 -3.97 -3.66
C ARG A 71 11.77 -5.42 -4.12
N ALA A 72 10.75 -6.16 -3.72
CA ALA A 72 10.60 -7.54 -4.14
C ALA A 72 10.42 -7.63 -5.66
N ALA A 73 9.62 -6.73 -6.24
CA ALA A 73 9.40 -6.69 -7.68
C ALA A 73 10.70 -6.38 -8.44
N ILE A 74 11.48 -5.41 -7.96
CA ILE A 74 12.76 -5.06 -8.59
C ILE A 74 13.71 -6.25 -8.60
N ARG A 75 13.65 -7.09 -7.57
CA ARG A 75 14.50 -8.29 -7.45
C ARG A 75 13.89 -9.52 -8.11
N ASN A 76 12.73 -9.40 -8.73
CA ASN A 76 11.99 -10.53 -9.29
C ASN A 76 11.73 -11.63 -8.25
N ASP A 77 11.54 -11.23 -7.00
CA ASP A 77 11.35 -12.14 -5.89
C ASP A 77 9.85 -12.39 -5.67
N ASP A 78 9.33 -13.42 -6.31
CA ASP A 78 7.91 -13.77 -6.31
C ASP A 78 7.38 -13.98 -4.89
N GLU A 79 8.09 -14.75 -4.08
CA GLU A 79 7.62 -15.09 -2.74
C GLU A 79 7.55 -13.87 -1.83
N ARG A 80 8.58 -13.02 -1.86
CA ARG A 80 8.58 -11.80 -1.07
C ARG A 80 7.52 -10.83 -1.53
N ALA A 81 7.32 -10.71 -2.84
CA ALA A 81 6.27 -9.86 -3.38
C ALA A 81 4.90 -10.33 -2.92
N ARG A 82 4.65 -11.62 -2.93
CA ARG A 82 3.39 -12.20 -2.47
C ARG A 82 3.14 -11.89 -1.00
N ARG A 83 4.14 -12.08 -0.16
CA ARG A 83 4.03 -11.78 1.27
C ARG A 83 3.82 -10.29 1.54
N ALA A 84 4.52 -9.43 0.80
CA ALA A 84 4.39 -7.99 0.96
C ALA A 84 3.00 -7.50 0.53
N ILE A 85 2.45 -8.05 -0.54
CA ILE A 85 1.09 -7.72 -0.98
C ILE A 85 0.07 -8.16 0.07
N ARG A 86 0.24 -9.35 0.64
CA ARG A 86 -0.63 -9.83 1.72
C ARG A 86 -0.56 -8.90 2.94
N ALA A 87 0.64 -8.52 3.34
CA ALA A 87 0.82 -7.60 4.47
C ALA A 87 0.17 -6.25 4.20
N MET A 88 0.25 -5.76 2.97
CA MET A 88 -0.42 -4.53 2.56
C MET A 88 -1.94 -4.66 2.69
N LEU A 89 -2.51 -5.77 2.24
CA LEU A 89 -3.96 -6.03 2.37
C LEU A 89 -4.37 -6.02 3.85
N GLU A 90 -3.66 -6.76 4.68
CA GLU A 90 -3.96 -6.84 6.11
C GLU A 90 -3.91 -5.46 6.76
N LEU A 91 -2.90 -4.67 6.45
CA LEU A 91 -2.78 -3.33 6.98
C LEU A 91 -3.96 -2.46 6.56
N ILE A 92 -4.33 -2.48 5.28
CA ILE A 92 -5.44 -1.67 4.77
C ILE A 92 -6.75 -2.04 5.46
N GLU A 93 -6.98 -3.32 5.72
CA GLU A 93 -8.18 -3.78 6.42
C GLU A 93 -8.22 -3.33 7.88
N GLU A 94 -7.06 -3.16 8.50
CA GLU A 94 -6.94 -2.79 9.90
C GLU A 94 -6.80 -1.29 10.15
N LEU A 95 -6.57 -0.50 9.09
CA LEU A 95 -6.35 0.94 9.24
C LEU A 95 -7.53 1.66 9.87
N ARG A 96 -7.21 2.51 10.84
CA ARG A 96 -8.14 3.45 11.46
C ARG A 96 -7.48 4.82 11.43
N ILE A 97 -8.19 5.81 10.93
CA ILE A 97 -7.64 7.14 10.75
C ILE A 97 -8.07 8.04 11.90
N GLU A 98 -7.08 8.68 12.51
CA GLU A 98 -7.32 9.75 13.47
C GLU A 98 -6.88 11.06 12.83
N TRP A 99 -7.82 11.96 12.64
CA TRP A 99 -7.53 13.27 12.05
C TRP A 99 -6.92 14.21 13.08
N VAL A 100 -5.81 14.82 12.74
CA VAL A 100 -5.10 15.74 13.64
C VAL A 100 -4.88 17.12 13.03
#